data_7d44713b66e90560d2fc824910810941
#
_entry.id   7d44713b66e90560d2fc824910810941
#
_cell.length_a   1.000
_cell.length_b   1.000
_cell.length_c   1.000
_cell.angle_alpha   90.00
_cell.angle_beta   90.00
_cell.angle_gamma   90.00
#
_symmetry.space_group_name_H-M   'P 1'
#
loop_
_entity.id
_entity.type
_entity.pdbx_description
1 polymer ?
#
loop_
_entity_poly.entity_id
_entity_poly.type
_entity_poly.pdbx_seq_one_letter_code
_entity_poly.pdbx_strand_id
1 'polypeptide(L)'
;MSKRAKVLLLKYGASWGFILLATAAYVLDRCAGGARLSPLGEWFHAVGEGMMTAEAVDWFHWLCDGLTLPSILVLSVGLMIWISNAGMFDLLSFTVSSFFQLFVSDDKRKHGTYGDYVAERKEKRVRGYSFLLITGAASMGLTLLFLLLYTVVK
;
A
#
# COMPACT_ATOMS: atom_id res chain seq x y z
N MET A 1 -4.97 9.65 27.08
CA MET A 1 -5.22 9.36 25.65
C MET A 1 -6.17 8.17 25.55
N SER A 2 -7.30 8.29 24.82
CA SER A 2 -8.31 7.22 24.74
C SER A 2 -7.75 6.00 23.97
N LYS A 3 -8.23 4.78 24.29
CA LYS A 3 -7.81 3.54 23.61
C LYS A 3 -8.01 3.65 22.10
N ARG A 4 -9.07 4.34 21.64
CA ARG A 4 -9.36 4.57 20.21
C ARG A 4 -8.30 5.44 19.53
N ALA A 5 -7.83 6.49 20.20
CA ALA A 5 -6.78 7.37 19.67
C ALA A 5 -5.44 6.62 19.52
N LYS A 6 -5.08 5.73 20.42
CA LYS A 6 -3.86 4.91 20.32
C LYS A 6 -3.92 3.96 19.11
N VAL A 7 -5.07 3.31 18.88
CA VAL A 7 -5.25 2.40 17.75
C VAL A 7 -5.20 3.14 16.41
N LEU A 8 -5.79 4.33 16.33
CA LEU A 8 -5.72 5.16 15.13
C LEU A 8 -4.28 5.61 14.85
N LEU A 9 -3.59 6.15 15.85
CA LEU A 9 -2.18 6.54 15.74
C LEU A 9 -1.30 5.37 15.27
N LEU A 10 -1.52 4.17 15.80
CA LEU A 10 -0.76 2.98 15.40
C LEU A 10 -1.01 2.62 13.92
N LYS A 11 -2.26 2.68 13.47
CA LYS A 11 -2.64 2.34 12.09
C LYS A 11 -2.06 3.34 11.08
N TYR A 12 -2.23 4.65 11.34
CA TYR A 12 -1.64 5.68 10.48
C TYR A 12 -0.12 5.66 10.55
N GLY A 13 0.46 5.50 11.75
CA GLY A 13 1.90 5.40 11.95
C GLY A 13 2.52 4.22 11.22
N ALA A 14 1.86 3.06 11.21
CA ALA A 14 2.34 1.88 10.49
C ALA A 14 2.33 2.08 8.97
N SER A 15 1.27 2.66 8.39
CA SER A 15 1.22 2.89 6.94
C SER A 15 2.18 3.99 6.48
N TRP A 16 2.30 5.09 7.23
CA TRP A 16 3.32 6.11 6.95
C TRP A 16 4.73 5.58 7.16
N GLY A 17 4.96 4.79 8.23
CA GLY A 17 6.24 4.14 8.49
C GLY A 17 6.66 3.23 7.34
N PHE A 18 5.75 2.45 6.78
CA PHE A 18 6.03 1.62 5.60
C PHE A 18 6.42 2.46 4.38
N ILE A 19 5.66 3.53 4.08
CA ILE A 19 5.94 4.41 2.94
C ILE A 19 7.31 5.07 3.09
N LEU A 20 7.59 5.65 4.27
CA LEU A 20 8.86 6.32 4.53
C LEU A 20 10.05 5.37 4.49
N LEU A 21 9.90 4.16 5.04
CA LEU A 21 10.96 3.15 5.02
C LEU A 21 11.26 2.68 3.60
N ALA A 22 10.22 2.42 2.80
CA ALA A 22 10.38 2.03 1.40
C ALA A 22 11.03 3.15 0.57
N THR A 23 10.62 4.41 0.80
CA THR A 23 11.22 5.58 0.15
C THR A 23 12.68 5.74 0.55
N ALA A 24 13.00 5.64 1.84
CA ALA A 24 14.38 5.73 2.33
C ALA A 24 15.26 4.62 1.73
N ALA A 25 14.77 3.39 1.68
CA ALA A 25 15.49 2.29 1.06
C ALA A 25 15.78 2.54 -0.43
N TYR A 26 14.80 3.10 -1.16
CA TYR A 26 14.97 3.46 -2.57
C TYR A 26 16.00 4.57 -2.75
N VAL A 27 15.93 5.65 -1.97
CA VAL A 27 16.87 6.76 -2.04
C VAL A 27 18.31 6.31 -1.71
N LEU A 28 18.47 5.50 -0.66
CA LEU A 28 19.76 4.91 -0.30
C LEU A 28 20.34 4.04 -1.43
N ASP A 29 19.51 3.26 -2.09
CA ASP A 29 19.93 2.45 -3.23
C ASP A 29 20.38 3.32 -4.42
N ARG A 30 19.70 4.45 -4.66
CA ARG A 30 20.10 5.42 -5.69
C ARG A 30 21.42 6.12 -5.34
N CYS A 31 21.60 6.53 -4.09
CA CYS A 31 22.87 7.11 -3.62
C CYS A 31 24.03 6.12 -3.75
N ALA A 32 23.77 4.83 -3.54
CA ALA A 32 24.80 3.78 -3.68
C ALA A 32 25.23 3.51 -5.14
N GLY A 33 24.55 4.10 -6.13
CA GLY A 33 24.96 4.02 -7.54
C GLY A 33 25.09 2.61 -8.12
N GLY A 34 24.38 1.61 -7.56
CA GLY A 34 24.43 0.21 -8.01
C GLY A 34 25.46 -0.66 -7.26
N ALA A 35 26.07 -0.18 -6.19
CA ALA A 35 27.01 -0.95 -5.34
C ALA A 35 26.32 -2.07 -4.52
N ARG A 36 25.24 -2.63 -5.03
CA ARG A 36 24.39 -3.65 -4.32
C ARG A 36 25.11 -4.94 -3.97
N LEU A 37 26.15 -5.29 -4.72
CA LEU A 37 26.90 -6.54 -4.55
C LEU A 37 28.23 -6.33 -3.81
N SER A 38 28.49 -5.11 -3.35
CA SER A 38 29.69 -4.77 -2.60
C SER A 38 29.57 -5.14 -1.12
N PRO A 39 30.69 -5.40 -0.41
CA PRO A 39 30.70 -5.52 1.04
C PRO A 39 30.04 -4.30 1.70
N LEU A 40 29.37 -4.50 2.83
CA LEU A 40 28.63 -3.45 3.54
C LEU A 40 29.41 -2.15 3.74
N GLY A 41 30.73 -2.24 3.99
CA GLY A 41 31.59 -1.06 4.15
C GLY A 41 31.70 -0.22 2.89
N GLU A 42 31.86 -0.83 1.72
CA GLU A 42 31.91 -0.12 0.44
C GLU A 42 30.58 0.48 0.08
N TRP A 43 29.47 -0.22 0.40
CA TRP A 43 28.13 0.27 0.18
C TRP A 43 27.86 1.57 0.99
N PHE A 44 28.22 1.59 2.29
CA PHE A 44 28.09 2.79 3.12
C PHE A 44 28.92 3.97 2.61
N HIS A 45 30.12 3.70 2.11
CA HIS A 45 30.99 4.72 1.54
C HIS A 45 30.38 5.30 0.25
N ALA A 46 29.89 4.43 -0.65
CA ALA A 46 29.22 4.83 -1.89
C ALA A 46 27.96 5.65 -1.62
N VAL A 47 27.13 5.27 -0.61
CA VAL A 47 25.99 6.06 -0.19
C VAL A 47 26.42 7.45 0.29
N GLY A 48 27.48 7.54 1.10
CA GLY A 48 28.00 8.82 1.59
C GLY A 48 28.44 9.74 0.48
N GLU A 49 29.20 9.23 -0.49
CA GLU A 49 29.64 10.00 -1.67
C GLU A 49 28.45 10.43 -2.54
N GLY A 50 27.50 9.52 -2.82
CA GLY A 50 26.31 9.82 -3.60
C GLY A 50 25.44 10.91 -2.94
N MET A 51 25.32 10.91 -1.62
CA MET A 51 24.60 11.97 -0.90
C MET A 51 25.28 13.33 -0.99
N MET A 52 26.61 13.36 -1.00
CA MET A 52 27.38 14.62 -1.09
C MET A 52 27.44 15.20 -2.50
N THR A 53 27.35 14.36 -3.52
CA THR A 53 27.44 14.76 -4.92
C THR A 53 26.08 15.04 -5.58
N ALA A 54 24.97 14.62 -4.97
CA ALA A 54 23.64 14.81 -5.52
C ALA A 54 23.22 16.28 -5.51
N GLU A 55 22.75 16.77 -6.66
CA GLU A 55 22.15 18.08 -6.78
C GLU A 55 20.72 18.12 -6.24
N ALA A 56 20.17 19.30 -5.98
CA ALA A 56 18.80 19.45 -5.48
C ALA A 56 17.75 18.81 -6.42
N VAL A 57 18.00 18.85 -7.73
CA VAL A 57 17.16 18.23 -8.76
C VAL A 57 17.11 16.72 -8.60
N ASP A 58 18.24 16.07 -8.31
CA ASP A 58 18.32 14.63 -8.12
C ASP A 58 17.53 14.18 -6.88
N TRP A 59 17.60 14.93 -5.79
CA TRP A 59 16.83 14.66 -4.58
C TRP A 59 15.33 14.70 -4.82
N PHE A 60 14.83 15.70 -5.55
CA PHE A 60 13.41 15.79 -5.88
C PHE A 60 12.97 14.61 -6.76
N HIS A 61 13.78 14.22 -7.72
CA HIS A 61 13.52 13.08 -8.58
C HIS A 61 13.49 11.76 -7.78
N TRP A 62 14.49 11.51 -6.94
CA TRP A 62 14.56 10.28 -6.13
C TRP A 62 13.43 10.18 -5.10
N LEU A 63 13.04 11.30 -4.50
CA LEU A 63 11.91 11.35 -3.57
C LEU A 63 10.59 11.09 -4.30
N CYS A 64 10.41 11.67 -5.48
CA CYS A 64 9.23 11.43 -6.30
C CYS A 64 9.08 9.93 -6.65
N ASP A 65 10.13 9.34 -7.20
CA ASP A 65 10.14 7.94 -7.59
C ASP A 65 9.97 7.00 -6.38
N GLY A 66 10.71 7.28 -5.30
CA GLY A 66 10.67 6.48 -4.08
C GLY A 66 9.32 6.52 -3.36
N LEU A 67 8.59 7.64 -3.43
CA LEU A 67 7.24 7.75 -2.86
C LEU A 67 6.17 7.14 -3.75
N THR A 68 6.35 7.13 -5.07
CA THR A 68 5.32 6.69 -6.02
C THR A 68 4.95 5.23 -5.81
N LEU A 69 5.92 4.32 -5.80
CA LEU A 69 5.67 2.88 -5.69
C LEU A 69 4.94 2.48 -4.40
N PRO A 70 5.45 2.85 -3.20
CA PRO A 70 4.76 2.46 -1.97
C PRO A 70 3.41 3.16 -1.80
N SER A 71 3.24 4.37 -2.34
CA SER A 71 1.96 5.09 -2.33
C SER A 71 0.90 4.35 -3.16
N ILE A 72 1.25 3.93 -4.38
CA ILE A 72 0.37 3.15 -5.25
C ILE A 72 0.00 1.82 -4.58
N LEU A 73 0.95 1.13 -3.96
CA LEU A 73 0.69 -0.13 -3.28
C LEU A 73 -0.31 0.04 -2.13
N VAL A 74 -0.08 1.02 -1.25
CA VAL A 74 -0.98 1.29 -0.11
C VAL A 74 -2.36 1.70 -0.59
N LEU A 75 -2.45 2.56 -1.61
CA LEU A 75 -3.71 2.99 -2.20
C LEU A 75 -4.45 1.81 -2.85
N SER A 76 -3.76 0.97 -3.60
CA SER A 76 -4.33 -0.21 -4.26
C SER A 76 -4.91 -1.20 -3.27
N VAL A 77 -4.21 -1.49 -2.17
CA VAL A 77 -4.72 -2.34 -1.10
C VAL A 77 -5.97 -1.74 -0.46
N GLY A 78 -5.96 -0.43 -0.19
CA GLY A 78 -7.13 0.28 0.34
C GLY A 78 -8.34 0.21 -0.60
N LEU A 79 -8.13 0.43 -1.90
CA LEU A 79 -9.16 0.31 -2.94
C LEU A 79 -9.68 -1.12 -3.08
N MET A 80 -8.80 -2.12 -3.04
CA MET A 80 -9.19 -3.52 -3.10
C MET A 80 -10.13 -3.92 -1.95
N ILE A 81 -9.82 -3.46 -0.72
CA ILE A 81 -10.69 -3.68 0.44
C ILE A 81 -12.00 -2.92 0.28
N TRP A 82 -11.97 -1.69 -0.23
CA TRP A 82 -13.16 -0.89 -0.48
C TRP A 82 -14.09 -1.55 -1.50
N ILE A 83 -13.57 -2.00 -2.64
CA ILE A 83 -14.29 -2.72 -3.68
C ILE A 83 -14.88 -4.02 -3.14
N SER A 84 -14.09 -4.77 -2.35
CA SER A 84 -14.56 -6.00 -1.70
C SER A 84 -15.71 -5.71 -0.73
N ASN A 85 -15.62 -4.66 0.06
CA ASN A 85 -16.67 -4.24 0.98
C ASN A 85 -17.92 -3.68 0.28
N ALA A 86 -17.77 -3.13 -0.93
CA ALA A 86 -18.90 -2.70 -1.75
C ALA A 86 -19.74 -3.88 -2.28
N GLY A 87 -19.23 -5.11 -2.17
CA GLY A 87 -19.93 -6.32 -2.58
C GLY A 87 -19.73 -6.71 -4.04
N MET A 88 -18.81 -6.03 -4.76
CA MET A 88 -18.55 -6.34 -6.17
C MET A 88 -18.07 -7.79 -6.37
N PHE A 89 -17.31 -8.33 -5.40
CA PHE A 89 -16.83 -9.71 -5.45
C PHE A 89 -17.81 -10.73 -4.84
N ASP A 90 -18.94 -10.30 -4.24
CA ASP A 90 -19.87 -11.20 -3.58
C ASP A 90 -20.54 -12.13 -4.59
N LEU A 91 -20.92 -11.61 -5.76
CA LEU A 91 -21.47 -12.39 -6.85
C LEU A 91 -20.48 -13.42 -7.39
N LEU A 92 -19.25 -12.99 -7.67
CA LEU A 92 -18.19 -13.87 -8.16
C LEU A 92 -17.87 -14.98 -7.16
N SER A 93 -17.69 -14.61 -5.89
CA SER A 93 -17.43 -15.58 -4.82
C SER A 93 -18.59 -16.55 -4.59
N PHE A 94 -19.84 -16.08 -4.73
CA PHE A 94 -21.02 -16.93 -4.66
C PHE A 94 -21.03 -17.93 -5.82
N THR A 95 -20.80 -17.47 -7.05
CA THR A 95 -20.76 -18.33 -8.24
C THR A 95 -19.70 -19.42 -8.11
N VAL A 96 -18.49 -19.07 -7.69
CA VAL A 96 -17.39 -20.01 -7.47
C VAL A 96 -17.74 -21.01 -6.34
N SER A 97 -18.26 -20.49 -5.23
CA SER A 97 -18.69 -21.34 -4.11
C SER A 97 -19.81 -22.29 -4.51
N SER A 98 -20.82 -21.81 -5.26
CA SER A 98 -21.93 -22.61 -5.75
C SER A 98 -21.46 -23.69 -6.73
N PHE A 99 -20.49 -23.36 -7.60
CA PHE A 99 -19.90 -24.34 -8.49
C PHE A 99 -19.25 -25.51 -7.71
N PHE A 100 -18.46 -25.22 -6.69
CA PHE A 100 -17.88 -26.28 -5.83
C PHE A 100 -18.94 -27.04 -5.04
N GLN A 101 -20.02 -26.40 -4.64
CA GLN A 101 -21.11 -27.04 -3.92
C GLN A 101 -21.93 -28.03 -4.79
N LEU A 102 -21.85 -27.96 -6.13
CA LEU A 102 -22.43 -28.97 -7.00
C LEU A 102 -21.80 -30.35 -6.82
N PHE A 103 -20.56 -30.40 -6.35
CA PHE A 103 -19.83 -31.65 -6.09
C PHE A 103 -19.98 -32.15 -4.64
N VAL A 104 -20.70 -31.40 -3.80
CA VAL A 104 -20.90 -31.73 -2.39
C VAL A 104 -22.35 -32.20 -2.18
N SER A 105 -22.54 -33.23 -1.34
CA SER A 105 -23.87 -33.77 -0.99
C SER A 105 -24.79 -32.71 -0.40
N ASP A 106 -26.06 -32.76 -0.69
CA ASP A 106 -27.10 -31.76 -0.33
C ASP A 106 -27.13 -31.42 1.16
N ASP A 107 -26.88 -32.38 2.04
CA ASP A 107 -26.83 -32.17 3.50
C ASP A 107 -25.72 -31.25 3.99
N LYS A 108 -24.71 -30.97 3.16
CA LYS A 108 -23.54 -30.14 3.51
C LYS A 108 -23.53 -28.78 2.80
N ARG A 109 -24.58 -28.44 2.06
CA ARG A 109 -24.67 -27.15 1.38
C ARG A 109 -24.86 -26.02 2.39
N LYS A 110 -23.92 -25.05 2.40
CA LYS A 110 -23.93 -23.94 3.38
C LYS A 110 -24.93 -22.84 3.07
N HIS A 111 -25.23 -22.59 1.79
CA HIS A 111 -26.04 -21.46 1.36
C HIS A 111 -27.04 -21.91 0.30
N GLY A 112 -28.34 -21.78 0.60
CA GLY A 112 -29.44 -22.09 -0.33
C GLY A 112 -29.67 -20.98 -1.37
N THR A 113 -29.41 -19.72 -0.97
CA THR A 113 -29.72 -18.52 -1.77
C THR A 113 -28.59 -17.51 -1.74
N TYR A 114 -28.42 -16.74 -2.83
CA TYR A 114 -27.47 -15.63 -2.88
C TYR A 114 -27.67 -14.62 -1.74
N GLY A 115 -28.92 -14.37 -1.35
CA GLY A 115 -29.26 -13.48 -0.24
C GLY A 115 -28.65 -13.91 1.10
N ASP A 116 -28.70 -15.20 1.42
CA ASP A 116 -28.14 -15.77 2.66
C ASP A 116 -26.62 -15.64 2.67
N TYR A 117 -25.97 -15.88 1.53
CA TYR A 117 -24.55 -15.71 1.36
C TYR A 117 -24.11 -14.26 1.59
N VAL A 118 -24.82 -13.28 1.00
CA VAL A 118 -24.54 -11.86 1.17
C VAL A 118 -24.78 -11.40 2.60
N ALA A 119 -25.83 -11.91 3.26
CA ALA A 119 -26.14 -11.58 4.65
C ALA A 119 -25.00 -12.02 5.59
N GLU A 120 -24.51 -13.25 5.45
CA GLU A 120 -23.37 -13.77 6.24
C GLU A 120 -22.09 -12.96 5.97
N ARG A 121 -21.83 -12.56 4.71
CA ARG A 121 -20.66 -11.77 4.35
C ARG A 121 -20.70 -10.35 4.88
N LYS A 122 -21.89 -9.73 4.98
CA LYS A 122 -22.02 -8.37 5.55
C LYS A 122 -21.49 -8.28 6.97
N GLU A 123 -21.65 -9.33 7.77
CA GLU A 123 -21.12 -9.38 9.14
C GLU A 123 -19.57 -9.44 9.17
N LYS A 124 -18.98 -10.09 8.17
CA LYS A 124 -17.53 -10.33 8.05
C LYS A 124 -16.76 -9.20 7.34
N ARG A 125 -17.43 -8.10 6.95
CA ARG A 125 -16.79 -6.97 6.24
C ARG A 125 -15.70 -6.31 7.08
N VAL A 126 -14.59 -6.04 6.43
CA VAL A 126 -13.44 -5.38 7.06
C VAL A 126 -13.79 -3.93 7.37
N ARG A 127 -13.78 -3.58 8.67
CA ARG A 127 -14.05 -2.20 9.13
C ARG A 127 -12.75 -1.45 9.39
N GLY A 128 -12.78 -0.15 9.11
CA GLY A 128 -11.67 0.75 9.46
C GLY A 128 -10.47 0.69 8.51
N TYR A 129 -10.68 0.44 7.23
CA TYR A 129 -9.66 0.48 6.16
C TYR A 129 -9.42 1.89 5.60
N SER A 130 -10.26 2.87 5.97
CA SER A 130 -10.21 4.25 5.47
C SER A 130 -8.83 4.88 5.64
N PHE A 131 -8.07 4.48 6.68
CA PHE A 131 -6.73 4.99 6.90
C PHE A 131 -5.77 4.65 5.74
N LEU A 132 -5.91 3.49 5.09
CA LEU A 132 -5.11 3.12 3.91
C LEU A 132 -5.41 4.03 2.72
N LEU A 133 -6.69 4.30 2.47
CA LEU A 133 -7.09 5.20 1.39
C LEU A 133 -6.60 6.64 1.64
N ILE A 134 -6.77 7.14 2.86
CA ILE A 134 -6.34 8.50 3.23
C ILE A 134 -4.81 8.61 3.15
N THR A 135 -4.08 7.65 3.72
CA THR A 135 -2.61 7.66 3.69
C THR A 135 -2.08 7.51 2.26
N GLY A 136 -2.64 6.59 1.47
CA GLY A 136 -2.27 6.39 0.07
C GLY A 136 -2.56 7.63 -0.79
N ALA A 137 -3.73 8.25 -0.63
CA ALA A 137 -4.09 9.48 -1.35
C ALA A 137 -3.20 10.67 -0.94
N ALA A 138 -2.93 10.83 0.37
CA ALA A 138 -2.07 11.90 0.86
C ALA A 138 -0.63 11.76 0.36
N SER A 139 -0.06 10.54 0.39
CA SER A 139 1.28 10.29 -0.13
C SER A 139 1.36 10.45 -1.64
N MET A 140 0.31 10.08 -2.39
CA MET A 140 0.24 10.35 -3.83
C MET A 140 0.19 11.85 -4.14
N GLY A 141 -0.57 12.63 -3.34
CA GLY A 141 -0.58 14.09 -3.42
C GLY A 141 0.80 14.70 -3.16
N LEU A 142 1.53 14.17 -2.19
CA LEU A 142 2.90 14.59 -1.89
C LEU A 142 3.85 14.27 -3.06
N THR A 143 3.70 13.10 -3.68
CA THR A 143 4.47 12.73 -4.89
C THR A 143 4.23 13.72 -6.03
N LEU A 144 2.97 14.09 -6.29
CA LEU A 144 2.64 15.09 -7.30
C LEU A 144 3.24 16.45 -6.99
N LEU A 145 3.29 16.85 -5.72
CA LEU A 145 3.93 18.10 -5.30
C LEU A 145 5.43 18.06 -5.57
N PHE A 146 6.13 16.98 -5.26
CA PHE A 146 7.56 16.83 -5.58
C PHE A 146 7.80 16.81 -7.09
N LEU A 147 6.91 16.21 -7.87
CA LEU A 147 6.98 16.22 -9.33
C LEU A 147 6.86 17.65 -9.89
N LEU A 148 5.95 18.44 -9.35
CA LEU A 148 5.82 19.85 -9.72
C LEU A 148 7.07 20.66 -9.35
N LEU A 149 7.61 20.47 -8.14
CA LEU A 149 8.86 21.12 -7.74
C LEU A 149 10.02 20.73 -8.65
N TYR A 150 10.13 19.45 -9.00
CA TYR A 150 11.13 18.97 -9.94
C TYR A 150 11.03 19.66 -11.31
N THR A 151 9.81 19.81 -11.85
CA THR A 151 9.60 20.50 -13.14
C THR A 151 9.89 22.00 -13.11
N VAL A 152 9.74 22.64 -11.94
CA VAL A 152 10.04 24.07 -11.77
C VAL A 152 11.54 24.33 -11.58
N VAL A 153 12.27 23.41 -10.95
CA VAL A 153 13.71 23.55 -10.65
C VAL A 153 14.57 23.12 -11.82
N LYS A 154 14.06 22.24 -12.70
CA LYS A 154 14.76 21.79 -13.91
C LYS A 154 14.77 22.87 -15.01
#